data_e50b178357dadcb933252cbc8b3e7e4d
#
_entry.id   e50b178357dadcb933252cbc8b3e7e4d
#
_cell.length_a   1.000
_cell.length_b   1.000
_cell.length_c   1.000
_cell.angle_alpha   90.00
_cell.angle_beta   90.00
_cell.angle_gamma   90.00
#
_symmetry.space_group_name_H-M   'P 1'
#
loop_
_entity.id
_entity.type
_entity.pdbx_description
1 polymer ?
#
loop_
_entity_poly.entity_id
_entity_poly.type
_entity_poly.pdbx_seq_one_letter_code
_entity_poly.pdbx_strand_id
1 'polypeptide(L)'
;MSSPEEYKNNLLKFDLQSFLKDYAGLSSLQLKKLFPDTYKLLAAQLALYPKGVSKLPVFTSNYCYLTSKSYEQASSEALAEYKASLFSGNTIIDLSGGLGIDDIAFSHKFAKVISVDSDAELNLLAEVNFEKLSAGNIERVTAKAEEFVMNNVSADLLYIDADRRSDKTGKRSVTLHNASPDILKILDRLHEISPLVLLKLSPLVDITY
;
A
#
# COMPACT_ATOMS: atom_id res chain seq x y z
N MET A 1 -11.02 10.38 21.19
CA MET A 1 -10.18 9.93 20.08
C MET A 1 -9.73 11.15 19.31
N SER A 2 -8.46 11.28 18.97
CA SER A 2 -7.96 12.35 18.10
C SER A 2 -8.61 12.28 16.72
N SER A 3 -8.74 13.43 16.04
CA SER A 3 -9.19 13.42 14.64
C SER A 3 -8.16 12.71 13.75
N PRO A 4 -8.57 12.19 12.56
CA PRO A 4 -7.62 11.59 11.61
C PRO A 4 -6.45 12.52 11.28
N GLU A 5 -6.71 13.80 11.10
CA GLU A 5 -5.71 14.83 10.81
C GLU A 5 -4.75 15.05 12.00
N GLU A 6 -5.26 15.08 13.22
CA GLU A 6 -4.45 15.19 14.43
C GLU A 6 -3.55 13.94 14.59
N TYR A 7 -4.09 12.75 14.32
CA TYR A 7 -3.33 11.50 14.35
C TYR A 7 -2.20 11.49 13.31
N LYS A 8 -2.48 11.89 12.07
CA LYS A 8 -1.51 12.05 11.00
C LYS A 8 -0.39 13.01 11.40
N ASN A 9 -0.76 14.19 11.91
CA ASN A 9 0.21 15.20 12.37
C ASN A 9 1.09 14.70 13.52
N ASN A 10 0.54 13.91 14.43
CA ASN A 10 1.31 13.30 15.52
C ASN A 10 2.33 12.29 14.99
N LEU A 11 1.97 11.48 14.00
CA LEU A 11 2.89 10.54 13.36
C LEU A 11 4.01 11.24 12.59
N LEU A 12 3.72 12.34 11.91
CA LEU A 12 4.73 13.13 11.19
C LEU A 12 5.75 13.76 12.14
N LYS A 13 5.30 14.20 13.32
CA LYS A 13 6.16 14.83 14.35
C LYS A 13 6.92 13.82 15.19
N PHE A 14 6.49 12.55 15.20
CA PHE A 14 7.10 11.52 16.03
C PHE A 14 8.50 11.14 15.48
N ASP A 15 9.52 11.26 16.35
CA ASP A 15 10.89 10.86 16.01
C ASP A 15 11.04 9.34 16.05
N LEU A 16 10.67 8.71 14.92
CA LEU A 16 10.75 7.26 14.79
C LEU A 16 12.21 6.78 14.80
N GLN A 17 13.17 7.60 14.35
CA GLN A 17 14.58 7.26 14.36
C GLN A 17 15.11 7.06 15.78
N SER A 18 14.93 8.07 16.64
CA SER A 18 15.31 7.97 18.04
C SER A 18 14.54 6.85 18.76
N PHE A 19 13.24 6.70 18.47
CA PHE A 19 12.46 5.61 19.03
C PHE A 19 13.05 4.22 18.72
N LEU A 20 13.39 3.94 17.47
CA LEU A 20 13.95 2.65 17.06
C LEU A 20 15.28 2.34 17.76
N LYS A 21 16.08 3.37 18.04
CA LYS A 21 17.35 3.25 18.74
C LYS A 21 17.17 3.05 20.25
N ASP A 22 16.34 3.89 20.88
CA ASP A 22 16.26 3.99 22.34
C ASP A 22 15.41 2.89 22.97
N TYR A 23 14.46 2.35 22.20
CA TYR A 23 13.52 1.33 22.67
C TYR A 23 13.75 -0.06 22.03
N ALA A 24 14.89 -0.27 21.37
CA ALA A 24 15.26 -1.56 20.83
C ALA A 24 15.22 -2.65 21.93
N GLY A 25 14.56 -3.77 21.64
CA GLY A 25 14.47 -4.90 22.57
C GLY A 25 13.34 -4.82 23.61
N LEU A 26 12.54 -3.75 23.65
CA LEU A 26 11.36 -3.71 24.52
C LEU A 26 10.27 -4.65 24.01
N SER A 27 9.65 -5.34 24.96
CA SER A 27 8.46 -6.16 24.69
C SER A 27 7.22 -5.31 24.44
N SER A 28 6.22 -5.85 23.73
CA SER A 28 4.94 -5.17 23.51
C SER A 28 4.24 -4.75 24.81
N LEU A 29 4.44 -5.50 25.91
CA LEU A 29 3.87 -5.15 27.21
C LEU A 29 4.53 -3.90 27.82
N GLN A 30 5.85 -3.78 27.68
CA GLN A 30 6.59 -2.59 28.13
C GLN A 30 6.21 -1.37 27.28
N LEU A 31 6.14 -1.54 25.95
CA LEU A 31 5.68 -0.48 25.05
C LEU A 31 4.26 -0.02 25.37
N LYS A 32 3.35 -0.94 25.71
CA LYS A 32 1.97 -0.59 26.08
C LYS A 32 1.90 0.29 27.33
N LYS A 33 2.83 0.13 28.28
CA LYS A 33 2.90 1.01 29.47
C LYS A 33 3.38 2.42 29.15
N LEU A 34 4.29 2.56 28.19
CA LEU A 34 4.89 3.84 27.79
C LEU A 34 4.04 4.57 26.72
N PHE A 35 3.45 3.83 25.81
CA PHE A 35 2.72 4.35 24.64
C PHE A 35 1.36 3.63 24.48
N PRO A 36 0.41 3.80 25.42
CA PRO A 36 -0.81 2.97 25.49
C PRO A 36 -1.64 2.99 24.20
N ASP A 37 -1.69 4.11 23.50
CA ASP A 37 -2.54 4.29 22.30
C ASP A 37 -1.85 3.81 21.00
N THR A 38 -0.52 3.84 20.93
CA THR A 38 0.25 3.59 19.70
C THR A 38 1.16 2.37 19.79
N TYR A 39 1.19 1.65 20.92
CA TYR A 39 2.14 0.57 21.16
C TYR A 39 2.13 -0.53 20.08
N LYS A 40 0.97 -0.83 19.48
CA LYS A 40 0.88 -1.86 18.43
C LYS A 40 1.64 -1.44 17.18
N LEU A 41 1.45 -0.18 16.76
CA LEU A 41 2.17 0.39 15.63
C LEU A 41 3.67 0.45 15.92
N LEU A 42 4.06 0.92 17.10
CA LEU A 42 5.45 1.05 17.49
C LEU A 42 6.16 -0.31 17.67
N ALA A 43 5.47 -1.31 18.23
CA ALA A 43 5.99 -2.68 18.30
C ALA A 43 6.21 -3.27 16.90
N ALA A 44 5.31 -2.98 15.94
CA ALA A 44 5.50 -3.39 14.56
C ALA A 44 6.76 -2.76 13.95
N GLN A 45 7.05 -1.46 14.23
CA GLN A 45 8.28 -0.83 13.74
C GLN A 45 9.53 -1.57 14.24
N LEU A 46 9.64 -1.82 15.55
CA LEU A 46 10.79 -2.54 16.14
C LEU A 46 10.98 -3.94 15.51
N ALA A 47 9.90 -4.63 15.19
CA ALA A 47 9.96 -5.98 14.60
C ALA A 47 10.27 -5.98 13.09
N LEU A 48 9.83 -4.96 12.37
CA LEU A 48 9.87 -4.94 10.90
C LEU A 48 11.08 -4.21 10.33
N TYR A 49 11.60 -3.19 11.01
CA TYR A 49 12.72 -2.41 10.50
C TYR A 49 13.96 -3.25 10.19
N PRO A 50 14.41 -4.18 11.06
CA PRO A 50 15.56 -5.03 10.74
C PRO A 50 15.39 -5.88 9.48
N LYS A 51 14.14 -6.27 9.19
CA LYS A 51 13.79 -7.05 7.99
C LYS A 51 13.54 -6.16 6.77
N GLY A 52 13.10 -4.93 7.02
CA GLY A 52 12.73 -3.95 6.01
C GLY A 52 13.91 -3.43 5.20
N VAL A 53 15.09 -3.36 5.80
CA VAL A 53 16.31 -2.81 5.16
C VAL A 53 16.61 -3.44 3.80
N SER A 54 16.34 -4.73 3.62
CA SER A 54 16.59 -5.41 2.33
C SER A 54 15.42 -5.36 1.36
N LYS A 55 14.17 -5.36 1.85
CA LYS A 55 12.97 -5.39 1.02
C LYS A 55 12.51 -3.98 0.65
N LEU A 56 12.62 -3.04 1.58
CA LEU A 56 12.10 -1.67 1.52
C LEU A 56 13.18 -0.67 1.99
N PRO A 57 14.34 -0.60 1.33
CA PRO A 57 15.47 0.24 1.75
C PRO A 57 15.15 1.73 1.81
N VAL A 58 14.41 2.27 0.83
CA VAL A 58 14.01 3.69 0.79
C VAL A 58 13.02 4.01 1.90
N PHE A 59 12.01 3.16 2.12
CA PHE A 59 11.05 3.33 3.20
C PHE A 59 11.72 3.30 4.58
N THR A 60 12.64 2.37 4.82
CA THR A 60 13.33 2.27 6.10
C THR A 60 14.34 3.39 6.33
N SER A 61 15.05 3.84 5.30
CA SER A 61 16.00 4.96 5.42
C SER A 61 15.30 6.31 5.66
N ASN A 62 14.03 6.45 5.28
CA ASN A 62 13.22 7.64 5.52
C ASN A 62 12.26 7.48 6.71
N TYR A 63 12.45 6.45 7.53
CA TYR A 63 11.64 6.20 8.72
C TYR A 63 10.13 6.17 8.44
N CYS A 64 9.73 5.54 7.33
CA CYS A 64 8.34 5.29 6.98
C CYS A 64 7.70 4.27 7.91
N TYR A 65 6.40 4.41 8.18
CA TYR A 65 5.66 3.46 8.99
C TYR A 65 5.32 2.20 8.21
N LEU A 66 5.48 1.06 8.87
CA LEU A 66 5.20 -0.27 8.34
C LEU A 66 4.13 -0.95 9.20
N THR A 67 3.29 -1.77 8.60
CA THR A 67 2.42 -2.71 9.32
C THR A 67 2.79 -4.14 8.97
N SER A 68 2.57 -5.09 9.86
CA SER A 68 2.93 -6.51 9.61
C SER A 68 2.25 -7.03 8.35
N LYS A 69 0.94 -6.77 8.22
CA LYS A 69 0.15 -7.21 7.07
C LYS A 69 0.68 -6.59 5.77
N SER A 70 0.85 -5.26 5.76
CA SER A 70 1.32 -4.56 4.55
C SER A 70 2.73 -4.96 4.17
N TYR A 71 3.63 -5.16 5.14
CA TYR A 71 4.99 -5.61 4.87
C TYR A 71 5.03 -6.99 4.22
N GLU A 72 4.19 -7.92 4.67
CA GLU A 72 4.12 -9.27 4.10
C GLU A 72 3.59 -9.26 2.68
N GLN A 73 2.56 -8.46 2.41
CA GLN A 73 1.86 -8.39 1.13
C GLN A 73 2.55 -7.49 0.10
N ALA A 74 3.27 -6.46 0.54
CA ALA A 74 3.90 -5.49 -0.35
C ALA A 74 4.92 -6.11 -1.30
N SER A 75 5.02 -5.54 -2.50
CA SER A 75 6.17 -5.72 -3.38
C SER A 75 7.47 -5.31 -2.68
N SER A 76 8.61 -5.87 -3.08
CA SER A 76 9.89 -5.23 -2.79
C SER A 76 10.00 -3.93 -3.61
N GLU A 77 10.76 -2.95 -3.12
CA GLU A 77 11.01 -1.71 -3.88
C GLU A 77 11.63 -2.02 -5.25
N ALA A 78 12.55 -2.98 -5.34
CA ALA A 78 13.13 -3.39 -6.61
C ALA A 78 12.08 -3.92 -7.62
N LEU A 79 11.05 -4.66 -7.14
CA LEU A 79 9.97 -5.11 -8.00
C LEU A 79 9.02 -3.96 -8.37
N ALA A 80 8.77 -3.04 -7.45
CA ALA A 80 7.96 -1.86 -7.71
C ALA A 80 8.61 -0.97 -8.78
N GLU A 81 9.90 -0.68 -8.63
CA GLU A 81 10.69 0.07 -9.61
C GLU A 81 10.72 -0.62 -10.98
N TYR A 82 10.88 -1.94 -11.00
CA TYR A 82 10.82 -2.69 -12.26
C TYR A 82 9.47 -2.50 -12.97
N LYS A 83 8.34 -2.67 -12.25
CA LYS A 83 7.01 -2.45 -12.81
C LYS A 83 6.83 -1.02 -13.33
N ALA A 84 7.23 -0.04 -12.53
CA ALA A 84 7.15 1.36 -12.90
C ALA A 84 8.02 1.71 -14.12
N SER A 85 9.16 1.03 -14.31
CA SER A 85 10.04 1.26 -15.45
C SER A 85 9.43 0.88 -16.81
N LEU A 86 8.39 0.04 -16.81
CA LEU A 86 7.73 -0.42 -18.04
C LEU A 86 6.76 0.61 -18.63
N PHE A 87 6.37 1.62 -17.87
CA PHE A 87 5.33 2.56 -18.23
C PHE A 87 5.70 4.00 -17.85
N SER A 88 5.07 4.95 -18.52
CA SER A 88 5.08 6.37 -18.14
C SER A 88 3.86 7.06 -18.74
N GLY A 89 3.44 8.16 -18.14
CA GLY A 89 2.26 8.90 -18.63
C GLY A 89 1.90 10.09 -17.74
N ASN A 90 0.70 10.61 -17.97
CA ASN A 90 0.16 11.67 -17.14
C ASN A 90 -0.48 11.13 -15.87
N THR A 91 -1.37 10.15 -15.98
CA THR A 91 -2.14 9.64 -14.85
C THR A 91 -2.11 8.12 -14.81
N ILE A 92 -1.81 7.59 -13.64
CA ILE A 92 -2.03 6.18 -13.28
C ILE A 92 -3.04 6.09 -12.14
N ILE A 93 -3.89 5.07 -12.18
CA ILE A 93 -4.77 4.70 -11.07
C ILE A 93 -4.32 3.34 -10.54
N ASP A 94 -3.91 3.26 -9.28
CA ASP A 94 -3.70 2.01 -8.55
C ASP A 94 -4.95 1.68 -7.74
N LEU A 95 -5.61 0.56 -8.05
CA LEU A 95 -6.81 0.07 -7.37
C LEU A 95 -6.52 -0.86 -6.18
N SER A 96 -5.25 -0.93 -5.77
CA SER A 96 -4.74 -1.85 -4.73
C SER A 96 -3.65 -1.21 -3.87
N GLY A 97 -3.74 0.07 -3.63
CA GLY A 97 -2.67 0.96 -3.11
C GLY A 97 -1.90 0.45 -1.90
N GLY A 98 -2.54 -0.29 -0.98
CA GLY A 98 -1.87 -0.85 0.19
C GLY A 98 -1.10 0.20 0.99
N LEU A 99 0.18 -0.04 1.27
CA LEU A 99 1.06 0.94 1.95
C LEU A 99 1.72 1.93 0.98
N GLY A 100 1.47 1.81 -0.33
CA GLY A 100 1.95 2.74 -1.34
C GLY A 100 3.35 2.48 -1.88
N ILE A 101 3.90 1.26 -1.73
CA ILE A 101 5.25 0.95 -2.24
C ILE A 101 5.28 1.06 -3.78
N ASP A 102 4.28 0.50 -4.45
CA ASP A 102 4.13 0.60 -5.89
C ASP A 102 3.80 2.03 -6.33
N ASP A 103 2.96 2.73 -5.56
CA ASP A 103 2.59 4.14 -5.81
C ASP A 103 3.82 5.06 -5.82
N ILE A 104 4.76 4.88 -4.88
CA ILE A 104 6.01 5.65 -4.85
C ILE A 104 6.83 5.42 -6.11
N ALA A 105 6.97 4.17 -6.56
CA ALA A 105 7.70 3.87 -7.79
C ALA A 105 7.01 4.49 -9.03
N PHE A 106 5.68 4.40 -9.10
CA PHE A 106 4.90 5.02 -10.17
C PHE A 106 4.94 6.56 -10.13
N SER A 107 5.07 7.17 -8.95
CA SER A 107 5.15 8.63 -8.81
C SER A 107 6.35 9.24 -9.52
N HIS A 108 7.40 8.45 -9.76
CA HIS A 108 8.58 8.87 -10.53
C HIS A 108 8.36 8.79 -12.05
N LYS A 109 7.27 8.18 -12.53
CA LYS A 109 6.99 7.90 -13.95
C LYS A 109 5.72 8.56 -14.47
N PHE A 110 4.84 8.95 -13.58
CA PHE A 110 3.56 9.59 -13.91
C PHE A 110 3.46 10.96 -13.26
N ALA A 111 2.83 11.90 -13.95
CA ALA A 111 2.61 13.23 -13.39
C ALA A 111 1.62 13.20 -12.21
N LYS A 112 0.69 12.24 -12.20
CA LYS A 112 -0.28 12.01 -11.14
C LYS A 112 -0.49 10.52 -10.90
N VAL A 113 -0.52 10.14 -9.62
CA VAL A 113 -0.91 8.81 -9.15
C VAL A 113 -2.18 8.94 -8.32
N ILE A 114 -3.23 8.21 -8.68
CA ILE A 114 -4.43 8.06 -7.85
C ILE A 114 -4.38 6.67 -7.23
N SER A 115 -4.21 6.63 -5.93
CA SER A 115 -4.02 5.39 -5.17
C SER A 115 -5.25 5.09 -4.32
N VAL A 116 -5.90 3.95 -4.58
CA VAL A 116 -7.17 3.57 -3.97
C VAL A 116 -6.98 2.38 -3.05
N ASP A 117 -7.42 2.50 -1.80
CA ASP A 117 -7.52 1.39 -0.85
C ASP A 117 -8.72 1.59 0.07
N SER A 118 -9.35 0.49 0.47
CA SER A 118 -10.52 0.52 1.33
C SER A 118 -10.22 0.67 2.83
N ASP A 119 -8.98 0.45 3.24
CA ASP A 119 -8.54 0.50 4.64
C ASP A 119 -8.15 1.93 5.03
N ALA A 120 -9.05 2.61 5.75
CA ALA A 120 -8.85 4.00 6.15
C ALA A 120 -7.65 4.22 7.09
N GLU A 121 -7.33 3.26 7.97
CA GLU A 121 -6.17 3.38 8.85
C GLU A 121 -4.87 3.23 8.05
N LEU A 122 -4.84 2.29 7.10
CA LEU A 122 -3.71 2.10 6.21
C LEU A 122 -3.51 3.34 5.32
N ASN A 123 -4.59 3.96 4.87
CA ASN A 123 -4.54 5.18 4.05
C ASN A 123 -3.85 6.33 4.80
N LEU A 124 -4.16 6.53 6.08
CA LEU A 124 -3.47 7.54 6.89
C LEU A 124 -1.97 7.28 7.01
N LEU A 125 -1.57 6.01 7.20
CA LEU A 125 -0.14 5.65 7.26
C LEU A 125 0.54 5.84 5.90
N ALA A 126 -0.12 5.50 4.80
CA ALA A 126 0.40 5.71 3.45
C ALA A 126 0.61 7.20 3.16
N GLU A 127 -0.35 8.06 3.51
CA GLU A 127 -0.22 9.51 3.37
C GLU A 127 0.97 10.08 4.18
N VAL A 128 1.16 9.62 5.44
CA VAL A 128 2.33 10.00 6.24
C VAL A 128 3.62 9.59 5.54
N ASN A 129 3.66 8.39 4.96
CA ASN A 129 4.83 7.90 4.24
C ASN A 129 5.08 8.69 2.95
N PHE A 130 4.03 9.06 2.20
CA PHE A 130 4.15 9.90 1.01
C PHE A 130 4.74 11.28 1.34
N GLU A 131 4.33 11.88 2.46
CA GLU A 131 4.93 13.14 2.92
C GLU A 131 6.41 12.98 3.30
N LYS A 132 6.77 11.92 4.03
CA LYS A 132 8.16 11.61 4.38
C LYS A 132 9.05 11.38 3.15
N LEU A 133 8.48 10.83 2.08
CA LEU A 133 9.15 10.54 0.82
C LEU A 133 9.03 11.68 -0.22
N SER A 134 8.39 12.80 0.14
CA SER A 134 8.16 13.95 -0.74
C SER A 134 7.42 13.61 -2.03
N ALA A 135 6.52 12.62 -2.00
CA ALA A 135 5.73 12.15 -3.13
C ALA A 135 4.40 12.93 -3.25
N GLY A 136 4.47 14.22 -3.49
CA GLY A 136 3.32 15.13 -3.52
C GLY A 136 2.38 14.99 -4.72
N ASN A 137 2.70 14.15 -5.68
CA ASN A 137 1.86 13.84 -6.85
C ASN A 137 1.00 12.59 -6.67
N ILE A 138 0.95 12.01 -5.46
CA ILE A 138 0.08 10.88 -5.13
C ILE A 138 -1.17 11.40 -4.41
N GLU A 139 -2.33 11.14 -4.97
CA GLU A 139 -3.63 11.38 -4.35
C GLU A 139 -4.15 10.07 -3.76
N ARG A 140 -4.41 10.03 -2.45
CA ARG A 140 -4.94 8.85 -1.76
C ARG A 140 -6.46 8.92 -1.67
N VAL A 141 -7.13 7.82 -2.02
CA VAL A 141 -8.60 7.71 -1.99
C VAL A 141 -9.01 6.50 -1.17
N THR A 142 -9.84 6.74 -0.14
CA THR A 142 -10.43 5.66 0.66
C THR A 142 -11.73 5.19 0.02
N ALA A 143 -11.65 4.10 -0.73
CA ALA A 143 -12.79 3.46 -1.38
C ALA A 143 -12.48 1.99 -1.71
N LYS A 144 -13.52 1.19 -1.93
CA LYS A 144 -13.33 -0.09 -2.62
C LYS A 144 -13.09 0.16 -4.10
N ALA A 145 -12.22 -0.65 -4.71
CA ALA A 145 -11.92 -0.56 -6.13
C ALA A 145 -13.19 -0.63 -7.00
N GLU A 146 -14.10 -1.57 -6.67
CA GLU A 146 -15.37 -1.77 -7.38
C GLU A 146 -16.31 -0.55 -7.31
N GLU A 147 -16.25 0.22 -6.22
CA GLU A 147 -17.02 1.45 -6.06
C GLU A 147 -16.34 2.62 -6.79
N PHE A 148 -15.00 2.70 -6.68
CA PHE A 148 -14.22 3.77 -7.29
C PHE A 148 -14.33 3.79 -8.82
N VAL A 149 -14.27 2.63 -9.48
CA VAL A 149 -14.33 2.53 -10.94
C VAL A 149 -15.69 2.93 -11.53
N MET A 150 -16.73 3.06 -10.70
CA MET A 150 -18.04 3.57 -11.15
C MET A 150 -18.07 5.08 -11.33
N ASN A 151 -17.05 5.79 -10.83
CA ASN A 151 -16.92 7.22 -11.05
C ASN A 151 -16.47 7.51 -12.50
N ASN A 152 -16.72 8.74 -12.96
CA ASN A 152 -16.25 9.20 -14.28
C ASN A 152 -14.76 9.62 -14.18
N VAL A 153 -13.88 8.64 -14.27
CA VAL A 153 -12.41 8.81 -14.19
C VAL A 153 -11.76 8.24 -15.45
N SER A 154 -10.57 8.74 -15.78
CA SER A 154 -9.74 8.23 -16.86
C SER A 154 -8.26 8.25 -16.47
N ALA A 155 -7.48 7.34 -17.01
CA ALA A 155 -6.05 7.22 -16.77
C ALA A 155 -5.32 6.67 -18.02
N ASP A 156 -4.00 6.89 -18.09
CA ASP A 156 -3.15 6.26 -19.10
C ASP A 156 -2.88 4.79 -18.77
N LEU A 157 -2.85 4.48 -17.47
CA LEU A 157 -2.64 3.12 -16.95
C LEU A 157 -3.52 2.87 -15.73
N LEU A 158 -4.12 1.67 -15.66
CA LEU A 158 -4.67 1.09 -14.44
C LEU A 158 -3.73 0.01 -13.92
N TYR A 159 -3.45 0.04 -12.62
CA TYR A 159 -2.69 -1.01 -11.95
C TYR A 159 -3.54 -1.70 -10.88
N ILE A 160 -3.41 -3.03 -10.79
CA ILE A 160 -4.09 -3.85 -9.79
C ILE A 160 -3.15 -4.96 -9.33
N ASP A 161 -2.79 -4.96 -8.05
CA ASP A 161 -2.16 -6.11 -7.37
C ASP A 161 -3.28 -6.93 -6.71
N ALA A 162 -3.79 -7.91 -7.43
CA ALA A 162 -4.93 -8.68 -7.00
C ALA A 162 -4.55 -9.67 -5.90
N ASP A 163 -5.02 -9.39 -4.68
CA ASP A 163 -4.81 -10.27 -3.54
C ASP A 163 -5.74 -11.49 -3.61
N ARG A 164 -5.20 -12.66 -3.30
CA ARG A 164 -5.98 -13.90 -3.29
C ARG A 164 -6.74 -14.02 -1.98
N ARG A 165 -8.07 -14.04 -2.07
CA ARG A 165 -8.89 -14.41 -0.92
C ARG A 165 -8.75 -15.92 -0.66
N SER A 166 -8.50 -16.29 0.58
CA SER A 166 -8.64 -17.67 1.01
C SER A 166 -10.13 -18.05 0.92
N ASP A 167 -10.43 -19.22 0.39
CA ASP A 167 -11.78 -19.77 0.46
C ASP A 167 -12.17 -20.07 1.92
N LYS A 168 -13.44 -20.46 2.13
CA LYS A 168 -13.94 -20.81 3.47
C LYS A 168 -13.20 -21.99 4.13
N THR A 169 -12.40 -22.72 3.36
CA THR A 169 -11.60 -23.89 3.83
C THR A 169 -10.15 -23.49 4.15
N GLY A 170 -9.77 -22.21 3.97
CA GLY A 170 -8.41 -21.71 4.16
C GLY A 170 -7.45 -22.02 3.01
N LYS A 171 -7.93 -22.66 1.93
CA LYS A 171 -7.13 -22.89 0.73
C LYS A 171 -7.11 -21.63 -0.12
N ARG A 172 -5.92 -21.26 -0.62
CA ARG A 172 -5.77 -20.13 -1.54
C ARG A 172 -6.40 -20.50 -2.89
N SER A 173 -7.38 -19.70 -3.32
CA SER A 173 -8.00 -19.88 -4.64
C SER A 173 -6.96 -19.67 -5.75
N VAL A 174 -7.08 -20.50 -6.80
CA VAL A 174 -6.27 -20.37 -8.04
C VAL A 174 -7.02 -19.65 -9.15
N THR A 175 -8.23 -19.15 -8.88
CA THR A 175 -9.08 -18.50 -9.89
C THR A 175 -9.22 -17.02 -9.66
N LEU A 176 -9.41 -16.24 -10.74
CA LEU A 176 -9.65 -14.78 -10.69
C LEU A 176 -10.96 -14.41 -9.99
N HIS A 177 -11.94 -15.32 -9.93
CA HIS A 177 -13.24 -15.09 -9.26
C HIS A 177 -13.14 -14.79 -7.76
N ASN A 178 -12.04 -15.20 -7.11
CA ASN A 178 -11.82 -14.99 -5.69
C ASN A 178 -10.72 -13.97 -5.41
N ALA A 179 -10.38 -13.15 -6.40
CA ALA A 179 -9.45 -12.05 -6.22
C ALA A 179 -10.09 -10.88 -5.44
N SER A 180 -9.27 -10.06 -4.82
CA SER A 180 -9.68 -8.77 -4.26
C SER A 180 -8.74 -7.69 -4.79
N PRO A 181 -9.25 -6.71 -5.54
CA PRO A 181 -10.64 -6.56 -6.01
C PRO A 181 -11.12 -7.70 -6.93
N ASP A 182 -12.45 -7.84 -7.09
CA ASP A 182 -13.06 -8.81 -8.01
C ASP A 182 -12.95 -8.31 -9.46
N ILE A 183 -11.82 -8.66 -10.09
CA ILE A 183 -11.43 -8.15 -11.42
C ILE A 183 -12.50 -8.44 -12.46
N LEU A 184 -13.08 -9.66 -12.44
CA LEU A 184 -14.03 -10.09 -13.45
C LEU A 184 -15.32 -9.28 -13.43
N LYS A 185 -15.74 -8.79 -12.26
CA LYS A 185 -16.92 -7.92 -12.15
C LYS A 185 -16.72 -6.52 -12.73
N ILE A 186 -15.50 -6.04 -12.77
CA ILE A 186 -15.18 -4.67 -13.15
C ILE A 186 -14.43 -4.59 -14.48
N LEU A 187 -14.17 -5.74 -15.14
CA LEU A 187 -13.28 -5.82 -16.30
C LEU A 187 -13.68 -4.88 -17.44
N ASP A 188 -14.97 -4.88 -17.82
CA ASP A 188 -15.47 -4.00 -18.88
C ASP A 188 -15.24 -2.53 -18.53
N ARG A 189 -15.49 -2.19 -17.25
CA ARG A 189 -15.29 -0.83 -16.75
C ARG A 189 -13.82 -0.42 -16.73
N LEU A 190 -12.89 -1.33 -16.45
CA LEU A 190 -11.45 -1.04 -16.49
C LEU A 190 -11.02 -0.59 -17.90
N HIS A 191 -11.52 -1.24 -18.94
CA HIS A 191 -11.22 -0.86 -20.34
C HIS A 191 -11.84 0.47 -20.78
N GLU A 192 -12.93 0.91 -20.15
CA GLU A 192 -13.49 2.25 -20.39
C GLU A 192 -12.65 3.36 -19.73
N ILE A 193 -12.00 3.06 -18.60
CA ILE A 193 -11.19 4.01 -17.83
C ILE A 193 -9.79 4.19 -18.45
N SER A 194 -9.18 3.11 -18.93
CA SER A 194 -7.80 3.14 -19.41
C SER A 194 -7.57 2.19 -20.59
N PRO A 195 -6.77 2.62 -21.58
CA PRO A 195 -6.36 1.75 -22.68
C PRO A 195 -5.39 0.63 -22.22
N LEU A 196 -4.74 0.79 -21.07
CA LEU A 196 -3.79 -0.17 -20.52
C LEU A 196 -4.18 -0.58 -19.10
N VAL A 197 -4.20 -1.88 -18.87
CA VAL A 197 -4.46 -2.48 -17.54
C VAL A 197 -3.30 -3.41 -17.18
N LEU A 198 -2.56 -3.08 -16.14
CA LEU A 198 -1.49 -3.90 -15.58
C LEU A 198 -2.03 -4.70 -14.39
N LEU A 199 -2.13 -6.01 -14.54
CA LEU A 199 -2.53 -6.91 -13.47
C LEU A 199 -1.31 -7.65 -12.93
N LYS A 200 -1.05 -7.51 -11.62
CA LYS A 200 -0.12 -8.40 -10.93
C LYS A 200 -0.91 -9.57 -10.35
N LEU A 201 -0.58 -10.75 -10.83
CA LEU A 201 -1.23 -11.98 -10.41
C LEU A 201 -0.22 -12.90 -9.73
N SER A 202 -0.70 -13.76 -8.87
CA SER A 202 0.13 -14.81 -8.30
C SER A 202 0.48 -15.86 -9.35
N PRO A 203 1.69 -16.47 -9.31
CA PRO A 203 2.16 -17.45 -10.30
C PRO A 203 1.28 -18.69 -10.50
N LEU A 204 0.37 -18.96 -9.56
CA LEU A 204 -0.52 -20.14 -9.58
C LEU A 204 -1.95 -19.80 -10.01
N VAL A 205 -2.19 -18.60 -10.53
CA VAL A 205 -3.54 -18.26 -11.05
C VAL A 205 -3.74 -18.90 -12.41
N ASP A 206 -4.84 -19.62 -12.56
CA ASP A 206 -5.28 -20.13 -13.86
C ASP A 206 -5.87 -18.96 -14.67
N ILE A 207 -5.27 -18.70 -15.83
CA ILE A 207 -5.69 -17.64 -16.78
C ILE A 207 -6.34 -18.20 -18.03
N THR A 208 -6.63 -19.50 -18.08
CA THR A 208 -7.25 -20.21 -19.24
C THR A 208 -8.77 -20.21 -19.11
N TYR A 209 -9.41 -19.05 -19.10
CA TYR A 209 -10.87 -18.90 -19.12
C TYR A 209 -11.36 -18.50 -20.50
#